data_90038ca7aa61f5f0b9372a5251080453
#
_entry.id   90038ca7aa61f5f0b9372a5251080453
#
_cell.length_a   1.000
_cell.length_b   1.000
_cell.length_c   1.000
_cell.angle_alpha   90.00
_cell.angle_beta   90.00
_cell.angle_gamma   90.00
#
_symmetry.space_group_name_H-M   'P 1'
#
loop_
_entity.id
_entity.type
_entity.pdbx_description
1 polymer ?
#
loop_
_entity_poly.entity_id
_entity_poly.type
_entity_poly.pdbx_seq_one_letter_code
_entity_poly.pdbx_strand_id
1 'polypeptide(L)'
;MPEDAAAATTLPATAAETSPDNPWPLQLLSQKLKMHIDRAPSAWVEGQVIELNRRGSNAYLTLRDIDAEISLPASVWTTVLDRQAAPLERGSRVVALIKAEFWLKTGRLNMSVKDIRPVGLGDLRPGSSGCARPSPPKDSLPIPAKSGFHCSRTGSA
;
A
#
# COMPACT_ATOMS: atom_id res chain seq x y z
N MET A 1 -48.25 -4.84 33.08
CA MET A 1 -47.17 -5.61 32.50
C MET A 1 -47.41 -5.76 31.04
N PRO A 2 -46.83 -4.95 30.22
CA PRO A 2 -46.89 -5.24 28.82
C PRO A 2 -45.84 -6.28 28.55
N GLU A 3 -46.30 -7.43 28.17
CA GLU A 3 -45.42 -8.46 27.65
C GLU A 3 -44.85 -7.95 26.34
N ASP A 4 -43.60 -7.80 26.36
CA ASP A 4 -42.84 -7.58 25.13
C ASP A 4 -43.04 -8.79 24.23
N ALA A 5 -43.96 -8.64 23.35
CA ALA A 5 -44.00 -9.50 22.19
C ALA A 5 -42.77 -9.14 21.37
N ALA A 6 -41.71 -9.87 21.59
CA ALA A 6 -40.55 -9.81 20.76
C ALA A 6 -41.00 -10.25 19.37
N ALA A 7 -41.48 -9.30 18.61
CA ALA A 7 -41.69 -9.50 17.21
C ALA A 7 -40.34 -9.91 16.65
N ALA A 8 -40.26 -11.07 16.09
CA ALA A 8 -39.07 -11.55 15.43
C ALA A 8 -38.83 -10.66 14.25
N THR A 9 -38.19 -9.54 14.51
CA THR A 9 -37.87 -8.57 13.48
C THR A 9 -36.82 -9.24 12.61
N THR A 10 -37.24 -9.62 11.45
CA THR A 10 -36.32 -10.19 10.46
C THR A 10 -35.28 -9.11 10.13
N LEU A 11 -34.06 -9.36 10.50
CA LEU A 11 -32.99 -8.40 10.24
C LEU A 11 -32.84 -8.16 8.75
N PRO A 12 -32.63 -6.92 8.31
CA PRO A 12 -32.39 -6.59 6.91
C PRO A 12 -31.18 -7.34 6.36
N ALA A 13 -31.31 -7.86 5.15
CA ALA A 13 -30.22 -8.61 4.54
C ALA A 13 -29.08 -7.69 4.11
N THR A 14 -29.41 -6.51 3.66
CA THR A 14 -28.44 -5.54 3.17
C THR A 14 -28.51 -4.23 3.96
N ALA A 15 -27.43 -3.46 3.90
CA ALA A 15 -27.36 -2.18 4.58
C ALA A 15 -28.38 -1.16 4.02
N ALA A 16 -28.75 -1.30 2.75
CA ALA A 16 -29.70 -0.41 2.11
C ALA A 16 -31.13 -0.63 2.60
N GLU A 17 -31.39 -1.77 3.20
CA GLU A 17 -32.70 -2.11 3.72
C GLU A 17 -32.89 -1.73 5.19
N THR A 18 -31.86 -1.20 5.78
CA THR A 18 -31.96 -0.73 7.19
C THR A 18 -32.78 0.55 7.26
N SER A 19 -33.57 0.66 8.29
CA SER A 19 -34.35 1.86 8.57
C SER A 19 -34.31 2.18 10.07
N PRO A 20 -34.74 3.38 10.46
CA PRO A 20 -34.84 3.69 11.88
C PRO A 20 -35.71 2.71 12.65
N ASP A 21 -36.71 2.12 11.95
CA ASP A 21 -37.63 1.19 12.58
C ASP A 21 -37.06 -0.24 12.60
N ASN A 22 -36.10 -0.53 11.75
CA ASN A 22 -35.48 -1.86 11.67
C ASN A 22 -33.94 -1.71 11.49
N PRO A 23 -33.24 -1.29 12.54
CA PRO A 23 -31.81 -1.08 12.48
C PRO A 23 -31.01 -2.37 12.63
N TRP A 24 -29.82 -2.41 12.10
CA TRP A 24 -28.89 -3.49 12.41
C TRP A 24 -28.30 -3.33 13.81
N PRO A 25 -28.09 -4.44 14.50
CA PRO A 25 -27.25 -4.44 15.68
C PRO A 25 -25.83 -4.01 15.33
N LEU A 26 -25.19 -3.24 16.19
CA LEU A 26 -23.82 -2.78 15.98
C LEU A 26 -22.85 -3.93 15.72
N GLN A 27 -23.09 -5.07 16.36
CA GLN A 27 -22.28 -6.27 16.16
C GLN A 27 -22.34 -6.76 14.74
N LEU A 28 -23.51 -6.77 14.13
CA LEU A 28 -23.70 -7.22 12.74
C LEU A 28 -22.99 -6.30 11.77
N LEU A 29 -23.11 -4.99 11.97
CA LEU A 29 -22.38 -4.01 11.18
C LEU A 29 -20.86 -4.24 11.26
N SER A 30 -20.35 -4.41 12.46
CA SER A 30 -18.93 -4.63 12.69
C SER A 30 -18.43 -5.92 12.02
N GLN A 31 -19.21 -6.99 12.08
CA GLN A 31 -18.89 -8.25 11.43
C GLN A 31 -18.87 -8.11 9.92
N LYS A 32 -19.85 -7.42 9.34
CA LYS A 32 -19.89 -7.19 7.90
C LYS A 32 -18.72 -6.32 7.43
N LEU A 33 -18.38 -5.29 8.18
CA LEU A 33 -17.19 -4.47 7.88
C LEU A 33 -15.92 -5.32 7.94
N LYS A 34 -15.80 -6.15 8.97
CA LYS A 34 -14.64 -7.03 9.07
C LYS A 34 -14.54 -7.95 7.86
N MET A 35 -15.64 -8.56 7.44
CA MET A 35 -15.65 -9.44 6.28
C MET A 35 -15.21 -8.73 5.00
N HIS A 36 -15.61 -7.49 4.81
CA HIS A 36 -15.17 -6.71 3.65
C HIS A 36 -13.69 -6.39 3.69
N ILE A 37 -13.20 -5.98 4.84
CA ILE A 37 -11.80 -5.63 5.02
C ILE A 37 -10.91 -6.87 4.92
N ASP A 38 -11.32 -8.00 5.49
CA ASP A 38 -10.55 -9.24 5.42
C ASP A 38 -10.43 -9.79 3.99
N ARG A 39 -11.41 -9.48 3.14
CA ARG A 39 -11.37 -9.85 1.71
C ARG A 39 -10.43 -8.98 0.90
N ALA A 40 -10.08 -7.82 1.40
CA ALA A 40 -9.17 -6.95 0.70
C ALA A 40 -7.80 -7.63 0.58
N PRO A 41 -7.22 -7.68 -0.61
CA PRO A 41 -5.91 -8.28 -0.80
C PRO A 41 -4.85 -7.45 -0.12
N SER A 42 -3.73 -8.08 0.17
CA SER A 42 -2.54 -7.35 0.60
C SER A 42 -1.97 -6.58 -0.58
N ALA A 43 -1.50 -5.39 -0.34
CA ALA A 43 -0.94 -4.54 -1.38
C ALA A 43 0.50 -4.16 -1.04
N TRP A 44 1.35 -4.14 -2.06
CA TRP A 44 2.67 -3.56 -1.94
C TRP A 44 2.57 -2.06 -2.09
N VAL A 45 3.08 -1.34 -1.13
CA VAL A 45 3.09 0.12 -1.14
C VAL A 45 4.49 0.64 -0.87
N GLU A 46 4.83 1.73 -1.53
CA GLU A 46 6.08 2.42 -1.29
C GLU A 46 5.83 3.63 -0.40
N GLY A 47 6.73 3.90 0.47
CA GLY A 47 6.65 5.05 1.36
C GLY A 47 7.93 5.30 2.12
N GLN A 48 7.93 6.37 2.88
CA GLN A 48 9.04 6.76 3.73
C GLN A 48 8.67 6.53 5.20
N VAL A 49 9.57 5.94 5.95
CA VAL A 49 9.39 5.72 7.38
C VAL A 49 9.58 7.04 8.12
N ILE A 50 8.50 7.56 8.70
CA ILE A 50 8.57 8.77 9.52
C ILE A 50 8.89 8.42 10.96
N GLU A 51 8.28 7.37 11.44
CA GLU A 51 8.41 6.98 12.83
C GLU A 51 8.47 5.46 12.93
N LEU A 52 9.29 4.98 13.84
CA LEU A 52 9.42 3.56 14.12
C LEU A 52 9.60 3.39 15.63
N ASN A 53 8.62 2.80 16.27
CA ASN A 53 8.63 2.55 17.70
C ASN A 53 8.51 1.05 17.95
N ARG A 54 9.54 0.45 18.50
CA ARG A 54 9.53 -0.97 18.86
C ARG A 54 8.96 -1.14 20.26
N ARG A 55 7.99 -2.02 20.40
CA ARG A 55 7.40 -2.37 21.70
C ARG A 55 7.25 -3.89 21.80
N GLY A 56 8.17 -4.51 22.46
CA GLY A 56 8.15 -5.97 22.63
C GLY A 56 8.23 -6.70 21.31
N SER A 57 7.26 -7.55 21.05
CA SER A 57 7.20 -8.35 19.83
C SER A 57 6.62 -7.60 18.64
N ASN A 58 6.10 -6.41 18.87
CA ASN A 58 5.50 -5.60 17.82
C ASN A 58 6.24 -4.27 17.70
N ALA A 59 6.26 -3.76 16.50
CA ALA A 59 6.70 -2.40 16.24
C ALA A 59 5.60 -1.64 15.53
N TYR A 60 5.52 -0.37 15.84
CA TYR A 60 4.59 0.56 15.21
C TYR A 60 5.38 1.50 14.35
N LEU A 61 4.99 1.62 13.11
CA LEU A 61 5.65 2.49 12.17
C LEU A 61 4.62 3.38 11.48
N THR A 62 5.05 4.56 11.11
CA THR A 62 4.24 5.45 10.30
C THR A 62 4.93 5.60 8.95
N LEU A 63 4.24 5.21 7.91
CA LEU A 63 4.68 5.38 6.54
C LEU A 63 4.05 6.64 5.98
N ARG A 64 4.84 7.45 5.31
CA ARG A 64 4.38 8.64 4.60
C ARG A 64 4.59 8.42 3.11
N ASP A 65 3.62 8.84 2.35
CA ASP A 65 3.74 8.87 0.90
C ASP A 65 4.80 9.90 0.49
N ILE A 66 5.46 9.68 -0.63
CA ILE A 66 6.53 10.55 -1.10
C ILE A 66 5.95 11.75 -1.83
N ASP A 67 4.88 11.53 -2.55
CA ASP A 67 4.29 12.55 -3.41
C ASP A 67 3.07 13.22 -2.80
N ALA A 68 2.47 12.60 -1.80
CA ALA A 68 1.28 13.11 -1.15
C ALA A 68 1.47 13.25 0.36
N GLU A 69 0.74 14.17 0.96
CA GLU A 69 0.79 14.35 2.41
C GLU A 69 -0.09 13.33 3.14
N ILE A 70 0.08 12.08 2.79
CA ILE A 70 -0.67 10.98 3.41
C ILE A 70 0.28 10.20 4.30
N SER A 71 -0.13 10.02 5.54
CA SER A 71 0.61 9.20 6.50
C SER A 71 -0.28 8.07 6.99
N LEU A 72 0.26 6.87 6.98
CA LEU A 72 -0.46 5.66 7.35
C LEU A 72 0.23 4.99 8.53
N PRO A 73 -0.43 4.92 9.68
CA PRO A 73 0.10 4.16 10.80
C PRO A 73 -0.09 2.67 10.55
N ALA A 74 0.95 1.91 10.78
CA ALA A 74 0.94 0.47 10.58
C ALA A 74 1.66 -0.26 11.71
N SER A 75 1.31 -1.50 11.91
CA SER A 75 1.98 -2.38 12.86
C SER A 75 2.73 -3.46 12.11
N VAL A 76 3.88 -3.83 12.64
CA VAL A 76 4.72 -4.87 12.07
C VAL A 76 5.28 -5.72 13.19
N TRP A 77 5.44 -7.00 12.95
CA TRP A 77 6.12 -7.89 13.90
C TRP A 77 7.62 -7.62 13.89
N THR A 78 8.24 -7.55 15.05
CA THR A 78 9.69 -7.33 15.13
C THR A 78 10.48 -8.37 14.35
N THR A 79 9.97 -9.59 14.28
CA THR A 79 10.59 -10.66 13.49
C THR A 79 10.67 -10.33 11.99
N VAL A 80 9.74 -9.54 11.49
CA VAL A 80 9.77 -9.10 10.08
C VAL A 80 10.86 -8.03 9.89
N LEU A 81 11.01 -7.15 10.86
CA LEU A 81 12.06 -6.13 10.84
C LEU A 81 13.46 -6.76 10.98
N ASP A 82 13.58 -7.77 11.82
CA ASP A 82 14.86 -8.39 12.10
C ASP A 82 15.36 -9.29 10.96
N ARG A 83 14.47 -9.65 10.05
CA ARG A 83 14.86 -10.38 8.83
C ARG A 83 15.48 -9.50 7.77
N GLN A 84 15.41 -8.20 7.94
CA GLN A 84 15.96 -7.27 6.97
C GLN A 84 17.49 -7.25 7.04
N ALA A 85 18.12 -7.14 5.89
CA ALA A 85 19.57 -7.08 5.80
C ALA A 85 20.14 -5.80 6.41
N ALA A 86 19.34 -4.78 6.49
CA ALA A 86 19.75 -3.50 7.05
C ALA A 86 18.68 -2.98 8.02
N PRO A 87 19.10 -2.34 9.10
CA PRO A 87 18.14 -1.77 10.03
C PRO A 87 17.34 -0.66 9.37
N LEU A 88 16.06 -0.65 9.66
CA LEU A 88 15.19 0.40 9.17
C LEU A 88 15.34 1.64 10.05
N GLU A 89 15.64 2.73 9.45
CA GLU A 89 15.78 4.00 10.13
C GLU A 89 14.68 4.99 9.71
N ARG A 90 14.52 6.03 10.50
CA ARG A 90 13.63 7.12 10.13
C ARG A 90 14.15 7.77 8.87
N GLY A 91 13.27 8.06 7.95
CA GLY A 91 13.63 8.63 6.66
C GLY A 91 13.94 7.62 5.58
N SER A 92 14.05 6.33 5.93
CA SER A 92 14.31 5.30 4.93
C SER A 92 13.10 5.11 4.01
N ARG A 93 13.38 4.98 2.73
CA ARG A 93 12.35 4.59 1.76
C ARG A 93 12.20 3.08 1.82
N VAL A 94 10.98 2.64 1.85
CA VAL A 94 10.65 1.22 1.98
C VAL A 94 9.51 0.85 1.07
N VAL A 95 9.51 -0.42 0.69
CA VAL A 95 8.35 -1.05 0.05
C VAL A 95 7.81 -2.06 1.04
N ALA A 96 6.56 -1.93 1.39
CA ALA A 96 5.92 -2.76 2.40
C ALA A 96 4.68 -3.46 1.87
N LEU A 97 4.54 -4.73 2.22
CA LEU A 97 3.32 -5.48 1.95
C LEU A 97 2.36 -5.28 3.10
N ILE A 98 1.30 -4.55 2.86
CA ILE A 98 0.35 -4.16 3.87
C ILE A 98 -0.98 -4.87 3.66
N LYS A 99 -1.54 -5.33 4.75
CA LYS A 99 -2.90 -5.85 4.81
C LYS A 99 -3.72 -5.06 5.81
N ALA A 100 -4.91 -4.66 5.41
CA ALA A 100 -5.86 -4.03 6.30
C ALA A 100 -6.51 -5.09 7.19
N GLU A 101 -6.65 -4.80 8.46
CA GLU A 101 -7.29 -5.65 9.45
C GLU A 101 -8.24 -4.82 10.31
N PHE A 102 -9.43 -5.32 10.52
CA PHE A 102 -10.42 -4.64 11.34
C PHE A 102 -10.58 -5.35 12.70
N TRP A 103 -10.39 -4.59 13.76
CA TRP A 103 -10.49 -5.12 15.11
C TRP A 103 -11.88 -4.90 15.66
N LEU A 104 -12.66 -5.95 15.74
CA LEU A 104 -14.05 -5.90 16.20
C LEU A 104 -14.23 -5.30 17.59
N LYS A 105 -13.32 -5.59 18.50
CA LYS A 105 -13.46 -5.14 19.89
C LYS A 105 -13.34 -3.64 20.06
N THR A 106 -12.53 -3.01 19.23
CA THR A 106 -12.24 -1.58 19.34
C THR A 106 -12.81 -0.77 18.18
N GLY A 107 -13.34 -1.46 17.16
CA GLY A 107 -13.85 -0.79 15.97
C GLY A 107 -12.76 -0.07 15.18
N ARG A 108 -11.51 -0.47 15.32
CA ARG A 108 -10.38 0.20 14.67
C ARG A 108 -9.88 -0.56 13.47
N LEU A 109 -9.58 0.20 12.45
CA LEU A 109 -8.86 -0.29 11.29
C LEU A 109 -7.36 -0.24 11.61
N ASN A 110 -6.69 -1.35 11.43
CA ASN A 110 -5.26 -1.47 11.62
C ASN A 110 -4.61 -1.94 10.34
N MET A 111 -3.44 -1.39 10.05
CA MET A 111 -2.65 -1.82 8.92
C MET A 111 -1.54 -2.74 9.42
N SER A 112 -1.54 -3.97 8.96
CA SER A 112 -0.57 -4.99 9.35
C SER A 112 0.44 -5.16 8.22
N VAL A 113 1.70 -4.90 8.52
CA VAL A 113 2.79 -5.10 7.57
C VAL A 113 3.23 -6.56 7.63
N LYS A 114 3.12 -7.25 6.51
CA LYS A 114 3.49 -8.67 6.39
C LYS A 114 4.93 -8.84 5.93
N ASP A 115 5.41 -7.93 5.10
CA ASP A 115 6.79 -7.89 4.64
C ASP A 115 7.19 -6.44 4.42
N ILE A 116 8.46 -6.12 4.58
CA ILE A 116 8.97 -4.78 4.38
C ILE A 116 10.38 -4.88 3.83
N ARG A 117 10.70 -4.05 2.86
CA ARG A 117 12.01 -4.04 2.21
C ARG A 117 12.51 -2.62 2.07
N PRO A 118 13.70 -2.33 2.55
CA PRO A 118 14.28 -1.01 2.33
C PRO A 118 14.61 -0.86 0.85
N VAL A 119 14.26 0.27 0.30
CA VAL A 119 14.69 0.65 -1.04
C VAL A 119 16.07 1.26 -0.88
N GLY A 120 17.08 0.42 -1.00
CA GLY A 120 18.46 0.87 -0.87
C GLY A 120 19.09 1.13 -2.21
N LEU A 121 20.14 1.88 -2.12
CA LEU A 121 21.00 2.13 -3.24
C LEU A 121 21.63 0.82 -3.70
N GLY A 122 21.03 0.14 -4.57
CA GLY A 122 21.72 -1.02 -5.14
C GLY A 122 20.89 -2.19 -5.53
N ASP A 123 19.66 -2.21 -5.21
CA ASP A 123 18.80 -3.30 -5.67
C ASP A 123 17.92 -2.81 -6.79
N LEU A 124 18.57 -2.60 -7.89
CA LEU A 124 17.87 -2.53 -9.15
C LEU A 124 17.52 -3.95 -9.54
N ARG A 125 16.84 -4.62 -8.69
CA ARG A 125 16.14 -5.76 -9.15
C ARG A 125 15.06 -5.25 -10.03
N PRO A 126 15.06 -5.65 -11.27
CA PRO A 126 13.94 -5.42 -12.12
C PRO A 126 12.81 -6.19 -11.47
N GLY A 127 12.16 -5.48 -10.66
CA GLY A 127 11.14 -6.17 -9.96
C GLY A 127 10.04 -6.45 -10.85
N SER A 128 9.61 -7.16 -10.69
CA SER A 128 8.46 -7.71 -11.09
C SER A 128 7.36 -6.86 -11.23
N SER A 129 7.20 -5.85 -11.34
CA SER A 129 6.04 -5.31 -11.67
C SER A 129 6.24 -4.60 -12.85
N GLY A 130 6.28 -5.24 -13.62
CA GLY A 130 6.08 -5.02 -14.81
C GLY A 130 5.86 -3.78 -15.40
N CYS A 131 6.29 -2.89 -15.22
CA CYS A 131 6.17 -1.75 -15.98
C CYS A 131 7.50 -1.36 -16.42
N ALA A 132 8.17 -2.26 -16.85
CA ALA A 132 9.31 -1.87 -17.54
C ALA A 132 8.85 -1.18 -18.74
N ARG A 133 8.89 0.07 -18.75
CA ARG A 133 8.84 0.74 -19.91
C ARG A 133 9.95 0.30 -20.70
N PRO A 134 9.73 -0.21 -21.80
CA PRO A 134 10.77 -0.47 -22.71
C PRO A 134 11.41 0.86 -23.01
N SER A 135 12.60 0.95 -22.66
CA SER A 135 13.28 2.09 -23.09
C SER A 135 13.24 2.10 -24.57
N PRO A 136 13.04 3.19 -25.11
CA PRO A 136 13.05 3.32 -26.53
C PRO A 136 14.39 2.88 -27.02
N PRO A 137 14.38 2.21 -28.02
CA PRO A 137 15.59 1.76 -28.60
C PRO A 137 16.43 2.91 -28.91
N LYS A 138 17.52 2.87 -28.44
CA LYS A 138 18.32 3.92 -28.64
C LYS A 138 18.70 4.04 -29.94
N ASP A 139 18.38 3.19 -30.65
CA ASP A 139 18.86 3.19 -31.91
C ASP A 139 18.34 4.10 -32.73
N SER A 140 17.45 4.53 -32.35
CA SER A 140 16.90 5.41 -33.18
C SER A 140 17.68 6.54 -33.35
N LEU A 141 18.67 6.53 -33.23
CA LEU A 141 19.29 7.57 -33.40
C LEU A 141 19.73 7.70 -34.54
N PRO A 142 19.60 8.27 -35.00
CA PRO A 142 19.86 8.42 -36.10
C PRO A 142 20.80 9.05 -36.52
N ILE A 143 21.20 9.11 -36.78
CA ILE A 143 21.86 9.57 -37.18
C ILE A 143 22.24 10.16 -37.90
N PRO A 144 22.56 10.60 -38.22
CA PRO A 144 22.89 11.16 -38.70
C PRO A 144 23.39 11.59 -39.55
N ALA A 145 23.46 11.90 -39.72
CA ALA A 145 23.77 12.30 -40.32
C ALA A 145 24.60 12.71 -40.88
N LYS A 146 24.93 12.76 -41.07
CA LYS A 146 25.52 13.16 -41.56
C LYS A 146 25.89 13.54 -42.24
N SER A 147 25.92 13.74 -42.41
CA SER A 147 26.25 13.95 -42.93
C SER A 147 26.76 14.49 -43.69
N GLY A 148 26.93 14.58 -43.94
CA GLY A 148 27.32 14.96 -44.60
C GLY A 148 27.83 15.86 -45.15
N PHE A 149 28.24 16.31 -45.10
CA PHE A 149 28.54 17.17 -45.46
C PHE A 149 29.61 17.33 -46.00
N HIS A 150 29.82 17.32 -46.49
CA HIS A 150 30.62 17.49 -47.04
C HIS A 150 30.86 18.39 -47.80
N CYS A 151 31.07 18.92 -47.68
CA CYS A 151 31.42 19.79 -48.19
C CYS A 151 32.30 19.78 -49.17
N SER A 152 32.10 19.94 -49.84
CA SER A 152 32.87 19.94 -50.78
C SER A 152 33.43 21.05 -51.18
N ARG A 153 34.19 21.33 -51.27
CA ARG A 153 34.75 22.22 -51.70
C ARG A 153 35.36 22.24 -52.77
N THR A 154 35.23 22.63 -53.18
CA THR A 154 35.76 22.85 -54.30
C THR A 154 36.43 23.88 -54.47
N GLY A 155 37.35 23.79 -54.55
CA GLY A 155 38.09 24.80 -54.77
C GLY A 155 38.27 25.10 -56.14
N SER A 156 38.39 26.05 -56.55
CA SER A 156 38.56 26.31 -57.71
C SER A 156 39.63 27.02 -58.05
N ALA A 157 40.02 26.98 -58.76
CA ALA A 157 41.07 27.51 -59.36
C ALA A 157 41.33 28.87 -59.60
#